data_fde42fae0f88d2d5fb06d6a8a557f641
#
_entry.id   fde42fae0f88d2d5fb06d6a8a557f641
#
_cell.length_a   1.000
_cell.length_b   1.000
_cell.length_c   1.000
_cell.angle_alpha   90.00
_cell.angle_beta   90.00
_cell.angle_gamma   90.00
#
_symmetry.space_group_name_H-M   'P 1'
#
loop_
_entity.id
_entity.type
_entity.pdbx_description
1 polymer ?
#
loop_
_entity_poly.entity_id
_entity_poly.type
_entity_poly.pdbx_seq_one_letter_code
_entity_poly.pdbx_strand_id
1 'polypeptide(L)'
;MTEAHRFGLLGKSLAHSHSPALFAEKFKRAGLDSARYSLFELDEIGKFSDWITTLQEQHGPLSGLNVTVPYKESILPFLSSLTPEAQAIGAVNAIKPCDDGTWMGHNTDAVGFLNSIRPFLRSDHERALVIGNGGAAKAVRYGLNTLGIQVAHVTRR
;
A
#
# COMPACT_ATOMS: atom_id res chain seq x y z
N MET A 1 11.05 27.35 8.05
CA MET A 1 9.95 26.97 7.13
C MET A 1 9.78 25.48 7.28
N THR A 2 8.65 25.01 7.80
CA THR A 2 8.35 23.58 7.89
C THR A 2 8.18 23.01 6.48
N GLU A 3 9.00 22.05 6.15
CA GLU A 3 8.95 21.36 4.85
C GLU A 3 7.55 20.75 4.64
N ALA A 4 6.93 21.03 3.50
CA ALA A 4 5.58 20.57 3.21
C ALA A 4 5.62 19.08 2.83
N HIS A 5 5.16 18.21 3.71
CA HIS A 5 5.07 16.77 3.44
C HIS A 5 3.95 16.46 2.45
N ARG A 6 4.29 15.81 1.35
CA ARG A 6 3.34 15.43 0.30
C ARG A 6 3.23 13.93 0.19
N PHE A 7 2.01 13.45 0.32
CA PHE A 7 1.64 12.04 0.22
C PHE A 7 0.53 11.86 -0.80
N GLY A 8 0.25 10.64 -1.18
CA GLY A 8 -0.90 10.35 -2.01
C GLY A 8 -1.22 8.88 -2.19
N LEU A 9 -2.25 8.64 -2.98
CA LEU A 9 -2.67 7.31 -3.39
C LEU A 9 -2.49 7.17 -4.90
N LEU A 10 -1.74 6.17 -5.31
CA LEU A 10 -1.58 5.76 -6.70
C LEU A 10 -2.53 4.59 -7.02
N GLY A 11 -3.32 4.74 -8.05
CA GLY A 11 -4.24 3.71 -8.54
C GLY A 11 -4.74 4.03 -9.94
N LYS A 12 -5.61 3.19 -10.50
CA LYS A 12 -6.16 3.41 -11.85
C LYS A 12 -7.44 4.23 -11.83
N SER A 13 -8.31 4.02 -10.84
CA SER A 13 -9.57 4.76 -10.66
C SER A 13 -9.79 4.98 -9.17
N LEU A 14 -9.82 6.22 -8.76
CA LEU A 14 -9.76 6.63 -7.36
C LEU A 14 -10.94 7.49 -6.90
N ALA A 15 -11.92 7.74 -7.78
CA ALA A 15 -13.06 8.61 -7.51
C ALA A 15 -13.84 8.28 -6.22
N HIS A 16 -13.81 7.02 -5.78
CA HIS A 16 -14.50 6.57 -4.56
C HIS A 16 -13.57 6.38 -3.35
N SER A 17 -12.32 6.86 -3.44
CA SER A 17 -11.36 6.68 -2.36
C SER A 17 -11.65 7.61 -1.17
N HIS A 18 -11.73 7.03 0.02
CA HIS A 18 -11.85 7.76 1.28
C HIS A 18 -10.49 8.16 1.88
N SER A 19 -9.37 7.77 1.26
CA SER A 19 -8.03 8.01 1.79
C SER A 19 -7.72 9.48 2.07
N PRO A 20 -8.08 10.46 1.21
CA PRO A 20 -7.80 11.87 1.50
C PRO A 20 -8.42 12.36 2.81
N ALA A 21 -9.67 12.00 3.09
CA ALA A 21 -10.36 12.38 4.32
C ALA A 21 -9.72 11.73 5.56
N LEU A 22 -9.38 10.44 5.47
CA LEU A 22 -8.71 9.70 6.54
C LEU A 22 -7.32 10.28 6.85
N PHE A 23 -6.53 10.61 5.84
CA PHE A 23 -5.20 11.18 6.03
C PHE A 23 -5.26 12.63 6.52
N ALA A 24 -6.22 13.43 6.08
CA ALA A 24 -6.43 14.79 6.61
C ALA A 24 -6.69 14.76 8.13
N GLU A 25 -7.53 13.83 8.60
CA GLU A 25 -7.78 13.65 10.02
C GLU A 25 -6.52 13.17 10.78
N LYS A 26 -5.78 12.20 10.21
CA LYS A 26 -4.52 11.73 10.79
C LYS A 26 -3.48 12.83 10.90
N PHE A 27 -3.30 13.64 9.87
CA PHE A 27 -2.35 14.75 9.87
C PHE A 27 -2.72 15.79 10.92
N LYS A 28 -3.99 16.14 11.02
CA LYS A 28 -4.49 17.05 12.07
C LYS A 28 -4.18 16.51 13.48
N ARG A 29 -4.46 15.23 13.74
CA ARG A 29 -4.17 14.58 15.03
C ARG A 29 -2.68 14.51 15.34
N ALA A 30 -1.83 14.42 14.31
CA ALA A 30 -0.38 14.36 14.44
C ALA A 30 0.29 15.75 14.46
N GLY A 31 -0.47 16.85 14.34
CA GLY A 31 0.09 18.20 14.26
C GLY A 31 0.88 18.48 12.97
N LEU A 32 0.59 17.73 11.90
CA LEU A 32 1.24 17.85 10.59
C LEU A 32 0.42 18.77 9.67
N ASP A 33 0.23 20.02 10.04
CA ASP A 33 -0.68 20.96 9.36
C ASP A 33 -0.24 21.28 7.92
N SER A 34 1.05 21.17 7.61
CA SER A 34 1.61 21.33 6.26
C SER A 34 1.50 20.09 5.39
N ALA A 35 1.15 18.92 5.94
CA ALA A 35 1.03 17.69 5.17
C ALA A 35 -0.20 17.69 4.26
N ARG A 36 -0.05 17.14 3.07
CA ARG A 36 -1.12 17.03 2.04
C ARG A 36 -1.19 15.60 1.51
N TYR A 37 -2.40 15.15 1.23
CA TYR A 37 -2.66 13.84 0.63
C TYR A 37 -3.51 13.99 -0.62
N SER A 38 -3.01 13.51 -1.76
CA SER A 38 -3.63 13.66 -3.07
C SER A 38 -3.96 12.30 -3.69
N LEU A 39 -4.90 12.27 -4.62
CA LEU A 39 -5.20 11.12 -5.45
C LEU A 39 -4.46 11.25 -6.78
N PHE A 40 -3.77 10.18 -7.18
CA PHE A 40 -3.00 10.12 -8.40
C PHE A 40 -3.48 8.94 -9.25
N GLU A 41 -4.23 9.24 -10.28
CA GLU A 41 -4.67 8.24 -11.24
C GLU A 41 -3.61 8.05 -12.32
N LEU A 42 -3.29 6.81 -12.62
CA LEU A 42 -2.36 6.41 -13.67
C LEU A 42 -3.00 5.27 -14.46
N ASP A 43 -3.17 5.45 -15.76
CA ASP A 43 -3.84 4.46 -16.59
C ASP A 43 -3.02 3.19 -16.80
N GLU A 44 -1.70 3.34 -16.90
CA GLU A 44 -0.75 2.27 -17.19
C GLU A 44 0.46 2.34 -16.27
N ILE A 45 0.68 1.30 -15.48
CA ILE A 45 1.81 1.27 -14.53
C ILE A 45 3.18 1.33 -15.22
N GLY A 46 3.27 0.90 -16.47
CA GLY A 46 4.51 1.02 -17.27
C GLY A 46 5.03 2.45 -17.40
N LYS A 47 4.18 3.44 -17.21
CA LYS A 47 4.54 4.87 -17.26
C LYS A 47 4.97 5.42 -15.88
N PHE A 48 5.05 4.59 -14.85
CA PHE A 48 5.29 5.03 -13.48
C PHE A 48 6.58 5.87 -13.34
N SER A 49 7.69 5.45 -13.94
CA SER A 49 8.98 6.14 -13.80
C SER A 49 8.95 7.55 -14.39
N ASP A 50 8.41 7.72 -15.59
CA ASP A 50 8.30 9.02 -16.24
C ASP A 50 7.28 9.91 -15.52
N TRP A 51 6.15 9.31 -15.14
CA TRP A 51 5.09 9.99 -14.41
C TRP A 51 5.57 10.54 -13.06
N ILE A 52 6.29 9.73 -12.26
CA ILE A 52 6.74 10.15 -10.92
C ILE A 52 7.80 11.25 -11.02
N THR A 53 8.68 11.18 -12.00
CA THR A 53 9.69 12.21 -12.27
C THR A 53 9.01 13.53 -12.62
N THR A 54 8.12 13.52 -13.61
CA THR A 54 7.35 14.71 -14.01
C THR A 54 6.55 15.31 -12.87
N LEU A 55 5.90 14.46 -12.06
CA LEU A 55 5.12 14.90 -10.91
C LEU A 55 5.99 15.62 -9.87
N GLN A 56 7.18 15.10 -9.60
CA GLN A 56 8.11 15.71 -8.64
C GLN A 56 8.76 16.99 -9.17
N GLU A 57 9.04 17.08 -10.46
CA GLU A 57 9.53 18.31 -11.11
C GLU A 57 8.51 19.44 -11.02
N GLN A 58 7.24 19.15 -11.27
CA GLN A 58 6.17 20.15 -11.30
C GLN A 58 5.71 20.59 -9.90
N HIS A 59 5.75 19.70 -8.94
CA HIS A 59 5.09 19.90 -7.66
C HIS A 59 6.00 19.72 -6.44
N GLY A 60 7.29 19.40 -6.65
CA GLY A 60 8.25 19.07 -5.59
C GLY A 60 8.18 17.63 -5.11
N PRO A 61 9.10 17.22 -4.22
CA PRO A 61 9.27 15.83 -3.80
C PRO A 61 8.05 15.28 -3.07
N LEU A 62 7.81 13.98 -3.24
CA LEU A 62 6.84 13.22 -2.46
C LEU A 62 7.50 12.59 -1.25
N SER A 63 6.84 12.65 -0.10
CA SER A 63 7.28 11.98 1.14
C SER A 63 6.86 10.49 1.18
N GLY A 64 5.95 10.07 0.32
CA GLY A 64 5.51 8.70 0.17
C GLY A 64 4.20 8.57 -0.60
N LEU A 65 3.93 7.37 -1.10
CA LEU A 65 2.68 7.02 -1.78
C LEU A 65 2.10 5.73 -1.23
N ASN A 66 0.79 5.70 -1.07
CA ASN A 66 0.06 4.45 -1.04
C ASN A 66 -0.16 3.94 -2.48
N VAL A 67 -0.23 2.63 -2.64
CA VAL A 67 -0.51 1.96 -3.91
C VAL A 67 -1.73 1.08 -3.74
N THR A 68 -2.70 1.24 -4.66
CA THR A 68 -3.92 0.43 -4.63
C THR A 68 -4.16 -0.30 -5.96
N VAL A 69 -5.31 -0.91 -6.07
CA VAL A 69 -5.74 -1.67 -7.26
C VAL A 69 -5.65 -0.81 -8.52
N PRO A 70 -5.12 -1.38 -9.63
CA PRO A 70 -4.64 -2.75 -9.81
C PRO A 70 -3.12 -2.92 -9.58
N TYR A 71 -2.42 -1.93 -9.00
CA TYR A 71 -0.98 -1.75 -9.11
C TYR A 71 -0.16 -2.36 -7.97
N LYS A 72 -0.77 -2.93 -6.93
CA LYS A 72 -0.03 -3.47 -5.77
C LYS A 72 1.02 -4.55 -6.10
N GLU A 73 0.83 -5.27 -7.20
CA GLU A 73 1.78 -6.29 -7.70
C GLU A 73 2.63 -5.75 -8.83
N SER A 74 2.01 -5.09 -9.79
CA SER A 74 2.69 -4.60 -11.00
C SER A 74 3.61 -3.41 -10.78
N ILE A 75 3.58 -2.78 -9.59
CA ILE A 75 4.54 -1.74 -9.18
C ILE A 75 5.92 -2.31 -8.82
N LEU A 76 6.01 -3.60 -8.46
CA LEU A 76 7.23 -4.23 -7.96
C LEU A 76 8.48 -4.01 -8.83
N PRO A 77 8.41 -4.12 -10.16
CA PRO A 77 9.58 -3.90 -11.03
C PRO A 77 10.15 -2.48 -11.00
N PHE A 78 9.41 -1.51 -10.49
CA PHE A 78 9.80 -0.10 -10.41
C PHE A 78 10.40 0.28 -9.05
N LEU A 79 10.55 -0.67 -8.14
CA LEU A 79 11.06 -0.46 -6.80
C LEU A 79 12.48 -1.02 -6.67
N SER A 80 13.37 -0.27 -6.06
CA SER A 80 14.77 -0.69 -5.85
C SER A 80 14.92 -1.71 -4.75
N SER A 81 14.02 -1.69 -3.78
CA SER A 81 14.04 -2.59 -2.63
C SER A 81 12.64 -2.82 -2.06
N LEU A 82 12.49 -3.91 -1.32
CA LEU A 82 11.26 -4.28 -0.63
C LEU A 82 11.57 -4.63 0.82
N THR A 83 10.64 -4.35 1.72
CA THR A 83 10.74 -4.97 3.05
C THR A 83 10.59 -6.49 2.95
N PRO A 84 11.12 -7.27 3.93
CA PRO A 84 11.00 -8.72 3.94
C PRO A 84 9.53 -9.19 3.82
N GLU A 85 8.61 -8.50 4.49
CA GLU A 85 7.18 -8.78 4.43
C GLU A 85 6.61 -8.51 3.04
N ALA A 86 6.92 -7.37 2.43
CA ALA A 86 6.44 -7.03 1.09
C ALA A 86 6.96 -8.01 0.05
N GLN A 87 8.22 -8.48 0.20
CA GLN A 87 8.82 -9.49 -0.65
C GLN A 87 8.12 -10.86 -0.48
N ALA A 88 7.88 -11.28 0.77
CA ALA A 88 7.20 -12.55 1.05
C ALA A 88 5.74 -12.55 0.57
N ILE A 89 5.06 -11.40 0.65
CA ILE A 89 3.68 -11.23 0.19
C ILE A 89 3.62 -11.16 -1.36
N GLY A 90 4.64 -10.59 -2.00
CA GLY A 90 4.65 -10.34 -3.44
C GLY A 90 3.66 -9.23 -3.86
N ALA A 91 3.41 -8.27 -2.97
CA ALA A 91 2.58 -7.09 -3.24
C ALA A 91 2.96 -5.94 -2.30
N VAL A 92 2.79 -4.71 -2.79
CA VAL A 92 3.11 -3.47 -2.11
C VAL A 92 1.87 -2.58 -2.04
N ASN A 93 1.61 -1.96 -0.90
CA ASN A 93 0.55 -0.97 -0.74
C ASN A 93 1.05 0.40 -0.26
N ALA A 94 2.34 0.52 0.02
CA ALA A 94 2.98 1.78 0.37
C ALA A 94 4.41 1.80 -0.17
N ILE A 95 4.82 2.94 -0.72
CA ILE A 95 6.19 3.18 -1.16
C ILE A 95 6.71 4.46 -0.54
N LYS A 96 8.00 4.48 -0.21
CA LYS A 96 8.67 5.68 0.26
C LYS A 96 9.93 5.95 -0.58
N PRO A 97 10.31 7.23 -0.74
CA PRO A 97 11.56 7.57 -1.39
C PRO A 97 12.75 7.14 -0.53
N CYS A 98 13.83 6.76 -1.19
CA CYS A 98 15.16 6.56 -0.61
C CYS A 98 16.04 7.79 -0.89
N ASP A 99 17.15 7.92 -0.17
CA ASP A 99 18.06 9.07 -0.29
C ASP A 99 18.73 9.17 -1.66
N ASP A 100 18.81 8.05 -2.40
CA ASP A 100 19.34 7.97 -3.77
C ASP A 100 18.30 8.27 -4.86
N GLY A 101 17.08 8.70 -4.47
CA GLY A 101 15.99 9.00 -5.38
C GLY A 101 15.21 7.77 -5.86
N THR A 102 15.57 6.57 -5.43
CA THR A 102 14.81 5.35 -5.72
C THR A 102 13.64 5.16 -4.76
N TRP A 103 12.87 4.09 -4.93
CA TRP A 103 11.68 3.81 -4.13
C TRP A 103 11.76 2.45 -3.44
N MET A 104 11.45 2.44 -2.13
CA MET A 104 11.32 1.21 -1.34
C MET A 104 9.84 0.85 -1.15
N GLY A 105 9.51 -0.43 -1.35
CA GLY A 105 8.17 -0.96 -1.19
C GLY A 105 7.91 -1.60 0.17
N HIS A 106 6.71 -1.34 0.69
CA HIS A 106 6.19 -1.87 1.95
C HIS A 106 4.82 -2.50 1.76
N ASN A 107 4.45 -3.42 2.66
CA ASN A 107 3.09 -3.91 2.75
C ASN A 107 2.57 -3.76 4.17
N THR A 108 1.60 -2.88 4.36
CA THR A 108 0.93 -2.65 5.64
C THR A 108 -0.43 -3.35 5.74
N ASP A 109 -0.93 -3.95 4.64
CA ASP A 109 -2.22 -4.64 4.61
C ASP A 109 -2.21 -5.87 5.52
N ALA A 110 -1.11 -6.64 5.53
CA ALA A 110 -1.00 -7.84 6.36
C ALA A 110 -1.08 -7.52 7.85
N VAL A 111 -0.32 -6.53 8.31
CA VAL A 111 -0.34 -6.09 9.72
C VAL A 111 -1.68 -5.48 10.08
N GLY A 112 -2.24 -4.64 9.19
CA GLY A 112 -3.56 -4.03 9.39
C GLY A 112 -4.65 -5.08 9.52
N PHE A 113 -4.66 -6.09 8.64
CA PHE A 113 -5.58 -7.21 8.70
C PHE A 113 -5.42 -8.00 10.01
N LEU A 114 -4.20 -8.41 10.36
CA LEU A 114 -3.93 -9.16 11.59
C LEU A 114 -4.43 -8.43 12.83
N ASN A 115 -4.16 -7.12 12.92
CA ASN A 115 -4.62 -6.32 14.05
C ASN A 115 -6.15 -6.23 14.12
N SER A 116 -6.82 -6.21 12.96
CA SER A 116 -8.28 -6.13 12.90
C SER A 116 -8.98 -7.42 13.31
N ILE A 117 -8.40 -8.59 12.98
CA ILE A 117 -9.03 -9.89 13.28
C ILE A 117 -8.64 -10.47 14.64
N ARG A 118 -7.48 -10.06 15.17
CA ARG A 118 -6.92 -10.63 16.42
C ARG A 118 -7.92 -10.70 17.59
N PRO A 119 -8.78 -9.67 17.84
CA PRO A 119 -9.78 -9.74 18.91
C PRO A 119 -10.86 -10.80 18.70
N PHE A 120 -11.03 -11.29 17.47
CA PHE A 120 -12.06 -12.27 17.11
C PHE A 120 -11.53 -13.69 16.94
N LEU A 121 -10.20 -13.85 17.00
CA LEU A 121 -9.58 -15.16 16.87
C LEU A 121 -9.75 -15.99 18.14
N ARG A 122 -10.03 -17.28 17.93
CA ARG A 122 -10.11 -18.31 18.99
C ARG A 122 -9.15 -19.45 18.66
N SER A 123 -8.85 -20.28 19.64
CA SER A 123 -7.94 -21.42 19.51
C SER A 123 -8.42 -22.50 18.52
N ASP A 124 -9.73 -22.52 18.20
CA ASP A 124 -10.34 -23.44 17.24
C ASP A 124 -10.34 -22.93 15.79
N HIS A 125 -9.85 -21.72 15.54
CA HIS A 125 -9.70 -21.16 14.20
C HIS A 125 -8.42 -21.66 13.51
N GLU A 126 -8.43 -22.91 13.08
CA GLU A 126 -7.27 -23.57 12.46
C GLU A 126 -7.21 -23.41 10.93
N ARG A 127 -8.34 -23.10 10.29
CA ARG A 127 -8.48 -23.03 8.84
C ARG A 127 -9.22 -21.79 8.39
N ALA A 128 -8.80 -21.24 7.24
CA ALA A 128 -9.45 -20.10 6.62
C ALA A 128 -9.61 -20.30 5.10
N LEU A 129 -10.64 -19.69 4.56
CA LEU A 129 -10.85 -19.59 3.11
C LEU A 129 -10.71 -18.13 2.68
N VAL A 130 -9.80 -17.86 1.75
CA VAL A 130 -9.61 -16.53 1.14
C VAL A 130 -10.14 -16.55 -0.28
N ILE A 131 -11.08 -15.65 -0.58
CA ILE A 131 -11.67 -15.50 -1.92
C ILE A 131 -10.97 -14.34 -2.62
N GLY A 132 -10.23 -14.65 -3.68
CA GLY A 132 -9.45 -13.70 -4.46
C GLY A 132 -7.97 -14.04 -4.53
N ASN A 133 -7.24 -13.39 -5.44
CA ASN A 133 -5.80 -13.62 -5.64
C ASN A 133 -5.00 -12.33 -5.90
N GLY A 134 -5.58 -11.15 -5.72
CA GLY A 134 -4.88 -9.86 -5.84
C GLY A 134 -4.04 -9.53 -4.60
N GLY A 135 -3.33 -8.42 -4.65
CA GLY A 135 -2.39 -8.01 -3.61
C GLY A 135 -2.95 -8.02 -2.19
N ALA A 136 -4.21 -7.61 -1.99
CA ALA A 136 -4.86 -7.68 -0.68
C ALA A 136 -5.07 -9.12 -0.20
N ALA A 137 -5.52 -10.03 -1.09
CA ALA A 137 -5.68 -11.44 -0.75
C ALA A 137 -4.34 -12.11 -0.41
N LYS A 138 -3.26 -11.74 -1.10
CA LYS A 138 -1.90 -12.19 -0.78
C LYS A 138 -1.46 -11.75 0.62
N ALA A 139 -1.71 -10.48 0.98
CA ALA A 139 -1.40 -9.96 2.31
C ALA A 139 -2.20 -10.67 3.42
N VAL A 140 -3.50 -10.90 3.20
CA VAL A 140 -4.35 -11.67 4.12
C VAL A 140 -3.83 -13.09 4.31
N ARG A 141 -3.51 -13.79 3.23
CA ARG A 141 -2.95 -15.15 3.28
C ARG A 141 -1.63 -15.19 4.05
N TYR A 142 -0.74 -14.25 3.77
CA TYR A 142 0.52 -14.12 4.51
C TYR A 142 0.26 -13.95 6.01
N GLY A 143 -0.62 -13.01 6.38
CA GLY A 143 -0.97 -12.78 7.78
C GLY A 143 -1.55 -14.01 8.47
N LEU A 144 -2.51 -14.70 7.85
CA LEU A 144 -3.10 -15.93 8.42
C LEU A 144 -2.05 -17.04 8.58
N ASN A 145 -1.16 -17.22 7.60
CA ASN A 145 -0.09 -18.21 7.68
C ASN A 145 0.89 -17.92 8.83
N THR A 146 1.18 -16.65 9.14
CA THR A 146 2.04 -16.28 10.28
C THR A 146 1.40 -16.63 11.64
N LEU A 147 0.08 -16.82 11.67
CA LEU A 147 -0.65 -17.30 12.85
C LEU A 147 -0.78 -18.84 12.91
N GLY A 148 -0.21 -19.55 11.93
CA GLY A 148 -0.35 -21.00 11.83
C GLY A 148 -1.70 -21.48 11.29
N ILE A 149 -2.55 -20.57 10.80
CA ILE A 149 -3.84 -20.90 10.22
C ILE A 149 -3.65 -21.42 8.80
N GLN A 150 -4.16 -22.60 8.50
CA GLN A 150 -4.12 -23.20 7.15
C GLN A 150 -5.06 -22.43 6.23
N VAL A 151 -4.54 -21.95 5.10
CA VAL A 151 -5.31 -21.13 4.16
C VAL A 151 -5.57 -21.86 2.85
N ALA A 152 -6.85 -22.11 2.55
CA ALA A 152 -7.32 -22.39 1.21
C ALA A 152 -7.67 -21.07 0.49
N HIS A 153 -7.46 -20.99 -0.83
CA HIS A 153 -7.90 -19.83 -1.59
C HIS A 153 -8.62 -20.24 -2.87
N VAL A 154 -9.58 -19.40 -3.25
CA VAL A 154 -10.39 -19.56 -4.46
C VAL A 154 -10.29 -18.28 -5.27
N THR A 155 -10.06 -18.44 -6.58
CA THR A 155 -10.06 -17.33 -7.52
C THR A 155 -10.97 -17.65 -8.70
N ARG A 156 -11.53 -16.63 -9.34
CA ARG A 156 -12.19 -16.80 -10.64
C ARG A 156 -11.11 -17.13 -11.67
N ARG A 157 -11.43 -18.08 -12.55
CA ARG A 157 -10.63 -18.38 -13.74
C ARG A 157 -10.72 -17.27 -14.76
#